data_443eaf0e3f690e556dbcc8ba0a923e12
#
_entry.id   443eaf0e3f690e556dbcc8ba0a923e12
#
_cell.length_a   1.000
_cell.length_b   1.000
_cell.length_c   1.000
_cell.angle_alpha   90.00
_cell.angle_beta   90.00
_cell.angle_gamma   90.00
#
_symmetry.space_group_name_H-M   'P 1'
#
loop_
_entity.id
_entity.type
_entity.pdbx_description
1 polymer ?
#
loop_
_entity_poly.entity_id
_entity_poly.type
_entity_poly.pdbx_seq_one_letter_code
_entity_poly.pdbx_strand_id
1 'polypeptide(L)'
;MLPSQIAKTGEIQTVLGPIIPDDLGITMTHEHLLMDIPVYETHSEEASKLKFKTGSWDFEMISKGNELWSVNRYNLTLNDENEIIQQVLDYKYSGGDSLVDCTNYDLAQDPNGLARISRATGLNIIMGCGHYVPAAHPSDIDSKTKDDLTRRMVRDIVDGIGDTNIRPGIIGEIGNIWPITEIQQRLLESAADAHKETGLPILIHPGSDDRSPL
;
A
#
# COMPACT_ATOMS: atom_id res chain seq x y z
N MET A 1 23.12 9.87 5.03
CA MET A 1 22.45 8.57 5.35
C MET A 1 23.32 7.47 4.78
N LEU A 2 23.55 6.38 5.53
CA LEU A 2 24.18 5.19 4.96
C LEU A 2 23.20 4.61 3.93
N PRO A 3 23.66 4.14 2.76
CA PRO A 3 22.77 3.50 1.79
C PRO A 3 22.12 2.30 2.47
N SER A 4 20.79 2.19 2.38
CA SER A 4 20.07 1.00 2.87
C SER A 4 20.64 -0.23 2.17
N GLN A 5 21.07 -1.23 2.91
CA GLN A 5 21.59 -2.46 2.33
C GLN A 5 20.44 -3.22 1.67
N ILE A 6 20.71 -3.88 0.55
CA ILE A 6 19.75 -4.80 -0.07
C ILE A 6 19.67 -6.03 0.80
N ALA A 7 18.44 -6.52 1.07
CA ALA A 7 18.24 -7.78 1.78
C ALA A 7 18.89 -8.95 1.03
N LYS A 8 19.61 -9.81 1.77
CA LYS A 8 20.18 -11.04 1.24
C LYS A 8 19.13 -12.15 1.31
N THR A 9 19.39 -13.26 0.64
CA THR A 9 18.54 -14.45 0.75
C THR A 9 18.35 -14.83 2.23
N GLY A 10 17.10 -14.90 2.67
CA GLY A 10 16.73 -15.21 4.05
C GLY A 10 16.58 -13.97 4.97
N GLU A 11 16.84 -12.77 4.48
CA GLU A 11 16.54 -11.51 5.18
C GLU A 11 15.22 -10.90 4.69
N ILE A 12 14.61 -10.04 5.49
CA ILE A 12 13.36 -9.33 5.18
C ILE A 12 13.69 -7.86 4.96
N GLN A 13 13.32 -7.32 3.82
CA GLN A 13 13.52 -5.90 3.53
C GLN A 13 12.48 -5.04 4.23
N THR A 14 12.93 -4.13 5.09
CA THR A 14 12.10 -3.06 5.68
C THR A 14 12.49 -1.70 5.10
N VAL A 15 11.69 -0.68 5.37
CA VAL A 15 11.97 0.71 4.93
C VAL A 15 13.25 1.30 5.56
N LEU A 16 13.76 0.73 6.64
CA LEU A 16 15.02 1.13 7.28
C LEU A 16 16.21 0.25 6.93
N GLY A 17 15.99 -0.83 6.19
CA GLY A 17 17.00 -1.82 5.82
C GLY A 17 16.57 -3.25 6.13
N PRO A 18 17.41 -4.24 5.83
CA PRO A 18 17.08 -5.64 6.05
C PRO A 18 17.10 -6.02 7.54
N ILE A 19 16.23 -6.95 7.91
CA ILE A 19 16.17 -7.62 9.22
C ILE A 19 16.24 -9.13 9.03
N ILE A 20 16.58 -9.86 10.09
CA ILE A 20 16.47 -11.33 10.09
C ILE A 20 15.02 -11.75 10.42
N PRO A 21 14.55 -12.94 10.02
CA PRO A 21 13.18 -13.40 10.29
C PRO A 21 12.81 -13.40 11.77
N ASP A 22 13.74 -13.68 12.68
CA ASP A 22 13.49 -13.68 14.13
C ASP A 22 13.13 -12.27 14.68
N ASP A 23 13.55 -11.21 14.00
CA ASP A 23 13.23 -9.82 14.36
C ASP A 23 11.86 -9.37 13.84
N LEU A 24 11.19 -10.18 13.01
CA LEU A 24 9.87 -9.83 12.46
C LEU A 24 8.79 -9.74 13.53
N GLY A 25 8.80 -10.68 14.48
CA GLY A 25 7.87 -10.71 15.60
C GLY A 25 6.38 -10.79 15.21
N ILE A 26 5.51 -10.24 16.03
CA ILE A 26 4.06 -10.15 15.76
C ILE A 26 3.84 -9.13 14.63
N THR A 27 3.24 -9.59 13.55
CA THR A 27 3.14 -8.82 12.30
C THR A 27 1.71 -8.67 11.83
N MET A 28 1.27 -7.43 11.60
CA MET A 28 0.07 -7.15 10.80
C MET A 28 0.47 -7.18 9.33
N THR A 29 -0.15 -8.07 8.57
CA THR A 29 0.30 -8.43 7.22
C THR A 29 -0.34 -7.63 6.10
N HIS A 30 -1.29 -6.74 6.41
CA HIS A 30 -1.96 -5.89 5.43
C HIS A 30 -2.47 -4.62 6.11
N GLU A 31 -1.76 -3.52 5.91
CA GLU A 31 -2.10 -2.19 6.43
C GLU A 31 -1.82 -1.10 5.41
N HIS A 32 -2.41 0.08 5.65
CA HIS A 32 -2.13 1.31 4.92
C HIS A 32 -1.86 2.43 5.94
N LEU A 33 -0.63 2.92 6.01
CA LEU A 33 -0.26 3.96 6.97
C LEU A 33 -0.39 5.36 6.37
N LEU A 34 0.08 5.53 5.14
CA LEU A 34 -0.03 6.79 4.41
C LEU A 34 -0.58 6.48 3.03
N MET A 35 -1.80 6.95 2.73
CA MET A 35 -2.44 6.69 1.45
C MET A 35 -3.40 7.80 1.03
N ASP A 36 -3.72 7.81 -0.26
CA ASP A 36 -4.80 8.60 -0.84
C ASP A 36 -5.52 7.79 -1.92
N ILE A 37 -6.85 7.60 -1.76
CA ILE A 37 -7.68 6.78 -2.66
C ILE A 37 -8.85 7.59 -3.25
N PRO A 38 -8.58 8.66 -4.03
CA PRO A 38 -9.64 9.51 -4.58
C PRO A 38 -10.57 8.78 -5.53
N VAL A 39 -10.13 7.67 -6.10
CA VAL A 39 -10.91 6.84 -7.04
C VAL A 39 -12.22 6.32 -6.46
N TYR A 40 -12.32 6.19 -5.14
CA TYR A 40 -13.54 5.79 -4.46
C TYR A 40 -14.39 6.99 -4.00
N GLU A 41 -13.95 8.22 -4.21
CA GLU A 41 -14.74 9.39 -3.82
C GLU A 41 -16.04 9.47 -4.62
N THR A 42 -17.16 9.37 -3.91
CA THR A 42 -18.49 9.48 -4.52
C THR A 42 -18.97 10.93 -4.48
N HIS A 43 -19.23 11.51 -5.63
CA HIS A 43 -19.84 12.82 -5.73
C HIS A 43 -21.35 12.70 -5.55
N SER A 44 -21.86 13.16 -4.41
CA SER A 44 -23.30 13.27 -4.16
C SER A 44 -23.72 14.73 -4.21
N GLU A 45 -24.81 15.03 -4.93
CA GLU A 45 -25.45 16.34 -4.95
C GLU A 45 -26.52 16.48 -3.85
N GLU A 46 -26.81 15.41 -3.11
CA GLU A 46 -27.77 15.42 -2.01
C GLU A 46 -27.26 16.28 -0.85
N ALA A 47 -28.00 17.35 -0.52
CA ALA A 47 -27.64 18.27 0.56
C ALA A 47 -27.43 17.56 1.92
N SER A 48 -28.17 16.46 2.17
CA SER A 48 -28.02 15.63 3.35
C SER A 48 -26.65 14.93 3.44
N LYS A 49 -26.02 14.63 2.31
CA LYS A 49 -24.70 13.98 2.22
C LYS A 49 -23.56 15.00 2.12
N LEU A 50 -23.82 16.18 1.53
CA LEU A 50 -22.81 17.23 1.36
C LEU A 50 -22.19 17.67 2.69
N LYS A 51 -22.96 17.70 3.77
CA LYS A 51 -22.43 18.05 5.10
C LYS A 51 -21.37 17.08 5.62
N PHE A 52 -21.33 15.85 5.10
CA PHE A 52 -20.38 14.81 5.48
C PHE A 52 -19.16 14.74 4.55
N LYS A 53 -19.12 15.54 3.49
CA LYS A 53 -18.06 15.47 2.47
C LYS A 53 -16.68 15.84 3.02
N THR A 54 -16.64 16.77 3.96
CA THR A 54 -15.40 17.27 4.57
C THR A 54 -15.55 17.30 6.09
N GLY A 55 -14.56 16.86 6.79
CA GLY A 55 -14.51 16.83 8.24
C GLY A 55 -14.10 15.48 8.79
N SER A 56 -13.65 15.47 10.04
CA SER A 56 -13.29 14.25 10.75
C SER A 56 -14.49 13.33 10.96
N TRP A 57 -14.24 12.04 11.08
CA TRP A 57 -15.25 11.07 11.47
C TRP A 57 -15.72 11.34 12.89
N ASP A 58 -16.98 11.68 13.03
CA ASP A 58 -17.68 11.75 14.30
C ASP A 58 -18.61 10.54 14.49
N PHE A 59 -19.26 10.47 15.65
CA PHE A 59 -20.15 9.35 15.97
C PHE A 59 -21.34 9.24 15.00
N GLU A 60 -21.85 10.35 14.47
CA GLU A 60 -22.93 10.35 13.47
C GLU A 60 -22.44 9.71 12.17
N MET A 61 -21.23 10.03 11.73
CA MET A 61 -20.63 9.44 10.53
C MET A 61 -20.33 7.95 10.68
N ILE A 62 -19.76 7.56 11.83
CA ILE A 62 -19.50 6.13 12.12
C ILE A 62 -20.78 5.31 12.05
N SER A 63 -21.90 5.83 12.59
CA SER A 63 -23.21 5.16 12.55
C SER A 63 -23.78 4.97 11.14
N LYS A 64 -23.32 5.78 10.17
CA LYS A 64 -23.69 5.75 8.76
C LYS A 64 -22.56 5.24 7.85
N GLY A 65 -21.54 4.62 8.42
CA GLY A 65 -20.30 4.27 7.74
C GLY A 65 -20.49 3.58 6.40
N ASN A 66 -21.39 2.59 6.30
CA ASN A 66 -21.66 1.89 5.05
C ASN A 66 -22.25 2.77 3.93
N GLU A 67 -22.88 3.91 4.27
CA GLU A 67 -23.48 4.81 3.29
C GLU A 67 -22.56 5.98 2.93
N LEU A 68 -21.64 6.35 3.83
CA LEU A 68 -20.88 7.59 3.75
C LEU A 68 -19.36 7.40 3.59
N TRP A 69 -18.86 6.16 3.67
CA TRP A 69 -17.42 5.91 3.65
C TRP A 69 -16.72 6.51 2.42
N SER A 70 -17.37 6.45 1.25
CA SER A 70 -16.84 6.96 -0.02
C SER A 70 -17.21 8.43 -0.29
N VAL A 71 -18.10 9.01 0.50
CA VAL A 71 -18.50 10.44 0.40
C VAL A 71 -17.52 11.33 1.14
N ASN A 72 -16.95 10.84 2.22
CA ASN A 72 -16.06 11.61 3.08
C ASN A 72 -14.61 11.49 2.64
N ARG A 73 -14.04 12.62 2.21
CA ARG A 73 -12.65 12.69 1.74
C ARG A 73 -11.63 12.34 2.83
N TYR A 74 -11.91 12.70 4.08
CA TYR A 74 -11.06 12.38 5.22
C TYR A 74 -10.89 10.86 5.39
N ASN A 75 -11.96 10.09 5.14
CA ASN A 75 -11.93 8.63 5.22
C ASN A 75 -11.14 7.96 4.08
N LEU A 76 -10.88 8.68 3.00
CA LEU A 76 -10.14 8.19 1.83
C LEU A 76 -8.68 8.65 1.82
N THR A 77 -8.25 9.35 2.86
CA THR A 77 -6.91 9.95 2.92
C THR A 77 -6.29 9.73 4.30
N LEU A 78 -5.13 9.14 4.34
CA LEU A 78 -4.27 9.00 5.52
C LEU A 78 -2.99 9.79 5.24
N ASN A 79 -2.88 11.01 5.74
CA ASN A 79 -1.74 11.90 5.44
C ASN A 79 -1.21 12.69 6.64
N ASP A 80 -1.74 12.49 7.84
CA ASP A 80 -1.21 13.06 9.06
C ASP A 80 -0.28 12.05 9.76
N GLU A 81 1.03 12.20 9.55
CA GLU A 81 2.03 11.31 10.15
C GLU A 81 1.96 11.27 11.68
N ASN A 82 1.60 12.39 12.34
CA ASN A 82 1.51 12.41 13.81
C ASN A 82 0.33 11.59 14.30
N GLU A 83 -0.81 11.68 13.62
CA GLU A 83 -1.97 10.86 13.93
C GLU A 83 -1.66 9.37 13.72
N ILE A 84 -1.06 9.03 12.58
CA ILE A 84 -0.67 7.64 12.27
C ILE A 84 0.34 7.11 13.30
N ILE A 85 1.35 7.89 13.69
CA ILE A 85 2.31 7.49 14.73
C ILE A 85 1.60 7.14 16.03
N GLN A 86 0.62 7.94 16.46
CA GLN A 86 -0.13 7.64 17.68
C GLN A 86 -0.93 6.33 17.57
N GLN A 87 -1.60 6.11 16.43
CA GLN A 87 -2.39 4.89 16.21
C GLN A 87 -1.50 3.63 16.17
N VAL A 88 -0.37 3.67 15.48
CA VAL A 88 0.51 2.50 15.40
C VAL A 88 1.32 2.26 16.69
N LEU A 89 1.50 3.28 17.55
CA LEU A 89 2.04 3.09 18.87
C LEU A 89 1.13 2.27 19.78
N ASP A 90 -0.19 2.36 19.64
CA ASP A 90 -1.13 1.50 20.36
C ASP A 90 -0.94 0.02 19.96
N TYR A 91 -0.69 -0.25 18.67
CA TYR A 91 -0.30 -1.58 18.20
C TYR A 91 1.04 -2.03 18.81
N LYS A 92 2.05 -1.17 18.82
CA LYS A 92 3.36 -1.45 19.43
C LYS A 92 3.24 -1.78 20.91
N TYR A 93 2.50 -0.97 21.67
CA TYR A 93 2.30 -1.20 23.12
C TYR A 93 1.45 -2.44 23.42
N SER A 94 0.66 -2.89 22.47
CA SER A 94 -0.07 -4.16 22.54
C SER A 94 0.78 -5.39 22.19
N GLY A 95 2.06 -5.20 21.88
CA GLY A 95 3.03 -6.26 21.61
C GLY A 95 3.31 -6.49 20.12
N GLY A 96 2.88 -5.59 19.24
CA GLY A 96 3.20 -5.63 17.80
C GLY A 96 4.65 -5.25 17.52
N ASP A 97 5.24 -5.87 16.51
CA ASP A 97 6.65 -5.67 16.14
C ASP A 97 6.82 -5.18 14.71
N SER A 98 5.96 -5.64 13.79
CA SER A 98 6.10 -5.36 12.36
C SER A 98 4.76 -5.07 11.69
N LEU A 99 4.80 -4.28 10.62
CA LEU A 99 3.66 -3.96 9.76
C LEU A 99 4.05 -4.16 8.29
N VAL A 100 3.13 -4.70 7.50
CA VAL A 100 3.25 -4.70 6.04
C VAL A 100 2.34 -3.60 5.51
N ASP A 101 2.94 -2.51 5.00
CA ASP A 101 2.22 -1.43 4.34
C ASP A 101 2.03 -1.78 2.87
N CYS A 102 0.78 -2.04 2.49
CA CYS A 102 0.39 -2.48 1.16
C CYS A 102 0.13 -1.33 0.19
N THR A 103 0.32 -0.09 0.63
CA THR A 103 0.18 1.09 -0.22
C THR A 103 1.17 1.04 -1.36
N ASN A 104 0.66 1.13 -2.58
CA ASN A 104 1.44 1.00 -3.81
C ASN A 104 1.48 2.31 -4.62
N TYR A 105 1.98 2.24 -5.87
CA TYR A 105 2.20 3.42 -6.73
C TYR A 105 0.94 4.27 -6.96
N ASP A 106 -0.24 3.65 -6.97
CA ASP A 106 -1.51 4.29 -7.34
C ASP A 106 -2.27 4.84 -6.12
N LEU A 107 -1.74 4.62 -4.91
CA LEU A 107 -2.34 4.99 -3.63
C LEU A 107 -1.54 6.09 -2.91
N ALA A 108 -0.81 6.92 -3.65
CA ALA A 108 0.03 8.01 -3.12
C ALA A 108 1.11 7.54 -2.12
N GLN A 109 1.76 6.43 -2.40
CA GLN A 109 2.83 5.85 -1.59
C GLN A 109 3.89 6.88 -1.19
N ASP A 110 4.21 6.98 0.12
CA ASP A 110 5.29 7.83 0.66
C ASP A 110 6.36 7.01 1.38
N PRO A 111 7.43 6.57 0.68
CA PRO A 111 8.53 5.82 1.29
C PRO A 111 9.23 6.59 2.42
N ASN A 112 9.39 7.90 2.27
CA ASN A 112 10.04 8.72 3.28
C ASN A 112 9.19 8.87 4.55
N GLY A 113 7.87 9.01 4.40
CA GLY A 113 6.89 9.02 5.49
C GLY A 113 6.94 7.71 6.27
N LEU A 114 6.87 6.57 5.58
CA LEU A 114 6.98 5.25 6.21
C LEU A 114 8.29 5.08 6.99
N ALA A 115 9.41 5.55 6.44
CA ALA A 115 10.69 5.51 7.16
C ALA A 115 10.71 6.43 8.39
N ARG A 116 10.01 7.59 8.37
CA ARG A 116 9.87 8.45 9.55
C ARG A 116 9.00 7.80 10.62
N ILE A 117 7.87 7.21 10.24
CA ILE A 117 6.98 6.47 11.14
C ILE A 117 7.72 5.29 11.80
N SER A 118 8.44 4.50 11.00
CA SER A 118 9.25 3.38 11.51
C SER A 118 10.27 3.83 12.55
N ARG A 119 11.00 4.94 12.30
CA ARG A 119 11.96 5.49 13.29
C ARG A 119 11.29 6.01 14.55
N ALA A 120 10.13 6.65 14.42
CA ALA A 120 9.41 7.24 15.53
C ALA A 120 8.80 6.18 16.47
N THR A 121 8.38 5.03 15.93
CA THR A 121 7.65 3.99 16.65
C THR A 121 8.51 2.79 17.03
N GLY A 122 9.64 2.59 16.33
CA GLY A 122 10.47 1.39 16.47
C GLY A 122 9.83 0.12 15.90
N LEU A 123 8.78 0.27 15.06
CA LEU A 123 8.18 -0.84 14.31
C LEU A 123 8.97 -1.11 13.03
N ASN A 124 9.09 -2.39 12.66
CA ASN A 124 9.57 -2.77 11.35
C ASN A 124 8.44 -2.55 10.34
N ILE A 125 8.66 -1.74 9.31
CA ILE A 125 7.67 -1.51 8.26
C ILE A 125 8.20 -2.10 6.95
N ILE A 126 7.46 -3.07 6.41
CA ILE A 126 7.69 -3.67 5.09
C ILE A 126 6.79 -2.96 4.09
N MET A 127 7.38 -2.33 3.08
CA MET A 127 6.65 -1.54 2.08
C MET A 127 6.38 -2.37 0.83
N GLY A 128 5.20 -2.15 0.22
CA GLY A 128 4.81 -2.77 -1.04
C GLY A 128 5.28 -2.01 -2.28
N CYS A 129 5.06 -2.60 -3.46
CA CYS A 129 5.20 -1.95 -4.77
C CYS A 129 4.27 -2.61 -5.80
N GLY A 130 3.88 -1.87 -6.82
CA GLY A 130 2.99 -2.35 -7.87
C GLY A 130 1.83 -1.40 -8.14
N HIS A 131 0.80 -1.90 -8.82
CA HIS A 131 -0.35 -1.11 -9.23
C HIS A 131 -1.64 -1.63 -8.61
N TYR A 132 -2.56 -0.71 -8.28
CA TYR A 132 -3.84 -1.02 -7.65
C TYR A 132 -4.91 -1.41 -8.68
N VAL A 133 -6.19 -1.16 -8.38
CA VAL A 133 -7.32 -1.47 -9.27
C VAL A 133 -7.37 -0.53 -10.48
N PRO A 134 -7.98 -0.95 -11.62
CA PRO A 134 -7.98 -0.19 -12.86
C PRO A 134 -8.42 1.26 -12.74
N ALA A 135 -9.37 1.57 -11.86
CA ALA A 135 -9.84 2.93 -11.66
C ALA A 135 -8.77 3.87 -11.05
N ALA A 136 -7.78 3.34 -10.36
CA ALA A 136 -6.68 4.09 -9.76
C ALA A 136 -5.44 4.19 -10.68
N HIS A 137 -5.41 3.46 -11.78
CA HIS A 137 -4.25 3.40 -12.66
C HIS A 137 -3.91 4.76 -13.28
N PRO A 138 -2.63 5.07 -13.48
CA PRO A 138 -2.21 6.24 -14.24
C PRO A 138 -2.67 6.12 -15.70
N SER A 139 -2.94 7.26 -16.34
CA SER A 139 -3.52 7.32 -17.70
C SER A 139 -2.67 6.68 -18.80
N ASP A 140 -1.38 6.45 -18.53
CA ASP A 140 -0.45 5.85 -19.48
C ASP A 140 -0.22 4.35 -19.28
N ILE A 141 -0.91 3.72 -18.31
CA ILE A 141 -0.69 2.31 -17.94
C ILE A 141 -0.89 1.35 -19.09
N ASP A 142 -1.92 1.60 -19.93
CA ASP A 142 -2.26 0.73 -21.07
C ASP A 142 -1.16 0.70 -22.14
N SER A 143 -0.33 1.74 -22.19
CA SER A 143 0.82 1.84 -23.11
C SER A 143 2.03 1.05 -22.64
N LYS A 144 2.08 0.63 -21.37
CA LYS A 144 3.20 -0.09 -20.79
C LYS A 144 3.15 -1.56 -21.19
N THR A 145 4.28 -2.07 -21.65
CA THR A 145 4.44 -3.51 -21.87
C THR A 145 4.61 -4.26 -20.55
N LYS A 146 4.41 -5.56 -20.57
CA LYS A 146 4.70 -6.42 -19.41
C LYS A 146 6.16 -6.21 -18.91
N ASP A 147 7.10 -6.15 -19.84
CA ASP A 147 8.52 -5.94 -19.52
C ASP A 147 8.79 -4.56 -18.90
N ASP A 148 8.06 -3.50 -19.31
CA ASP A 148 8.20 -2.18 -18.69
C ASP A 148 7.73 -2.20 -17.24
N LEU A 149 6.61 -2.86 -16.98
CA LEU A 149 6.03 -3.01 -15.64
C LEU A 149 6.93 -3.87 -14.74
N THR A 150 7.43 -4.99 -15.25
CA THR A 150 8.39 -5.86 -14.55
C THR A 150 9.66 -5.09 -14.20
N ARG A 151 10.29 -4.42 -15.17
CA ARG A 151 11.52 -3.64 -14.95
C ARG A 151 11.33 -2.53 -13.93
N ARG A 152 10.16 -1.88 -13.89
CA ARG A 152 9.86 -0.88 -12.87
C ARG A 152 9.90 -1.48 -11.48
N MET A 153 9.17 -2.57 -11.24
CA MET A 153 9.13 -3.23 -9.94
C MET A 153 10.52 -3.74 -9.52
N VAL A 154 11.23 -4.42 -10.42
CA VAL A 154 12.59 -4.92 -10.13
C VAL A 154 13.55 -3.78 -9.80
N ARG A 155 13.54 -2.70 -10.58
CA ARG A 155 14.36 -1.51 -10.29
C ARG A 155 14.05 -0.93 -8.91
N ASP A 156 12.76 -0.74 -8.58
CA ASP A 156 12.36 -0.14 -7.31
C ASP A 156 12.73 -1.04 -6.13
N ILE A 157 12.69 -2.37 -6.30
CA ILE A 157 13.15 -3.35 -5.31
C ILE A 157 14.68 -3.31 -5.14
N VAL A 158 15.43 -3.13 -6.22
CA VAL A 158 16.91 -3.16 -6.19
C VAL A 158 17.49 -1.81 -5.80
N ASP A 159 16.96 -0.73 -6.37
CA ASP A 159 17.54 0.61 -6.25
C ASP A 159 16.81 1.49 -5.21
N GLY A 160 15.53 1.22 -4.98
CA GLY A 160 14.63 2.05 -4.16
C GLY A 160 13.62 2.82 -5.00
N ILE A 161 12.52 3.23 -4.39
CA ILE A 161 11.42 3.95 -5.06
C ILE A 161 11.79 5.40 -5.32
N GLY A 162 11.63 5.83 -6.55
CA GLY A 162 11.93 7.20 -6.99
C GLY A 162 13.41 7.55 -6.82
N ASP A 163 13.68 8.68 -6.18
CA ASP A 163 15.01 9.16 -5.81
C ASP A 163 15.38 8.85 -4.35
N THR A 164 14.61 7.97 -3.70
CA THR A 164 14.92 7.43 -2.38
C THR A 164 15.78 6.16 -2.50
N ASN A 165 16.42 5.77 -1.39
CA ASN A 165 17.07 4.47 -1.27
C ASN A 165 16.19 3.47 -0.51
N ILE A 166 14.89 3.76 -0.37
CA ILE A 166 13.94 2.95 0.39
C ILE A 166 13.34 1.91 -0.54
N ARG A 167 13.50 0.64 -0.20
CA ARG A 167 13.16 -0.51 -1.03
C ARG A 167 11.91 -1.20 -0.56
N PRO A 168 11.03 -1.65 -1.48
CA PRO A 168 9.96 -2.58 -1.16
C PRO A 168 10.46 -3.91 -0.60
N GLY A 169 9.70 -4.51 0.30
CA GLY A 169 9.91 -5.87 0.81
C GLY A 169 8.88 -6.88 0.31
N ILE A 170 7.82 -6.41 -0.37
CA ILE A 170 6.82 -7.24 -1.05
C ILE A 170 6.46 -6.63 -2.41
N ILE A 171 5.97 -7.48 -3.33
CA ILE A 171 5.33 -7.07 -4.57
C ILE A 171 3.83 -7.01 -4.31
N GLY A 172 3.24 -5.85 -4.35
CA GLY A 172 1.80 -5.64 -4.05
C GLY A 172 1.54 -4.52 -3.03
N GLU A 173 0.25 -4.32 -2.70
CA GLU A 173 -0.83 -5.19 -3.22
C GLU A 173 -1.09 -4.94 -4.72
N ILE A 174 -1.25 -6.01 -5.48
CA ILE A 174 -1.64 -5.94 -6.89
C ILE A 174 -3.17 -5.98 -6.95
N GLY A 175 -3.76 -4.86 -7.38
CA GLY A 175 -5.21 -4.68 -7.38
C GLY A 175 -5.92 -5.39 -8.52
N ASN A 176 -7.03 -6.05 -8.19
CA ASN A 176 -7.86 -6.73 -9.18
C ASN A 176 -9.34 -6.39 -9.01
N ILE A 177 -10.08 -6.51 -10.10
CA ILE A 177 -11.54 -6.53 -10.15
C ILE A 177 -11.99 -7.79 -10.89
N TRP A 178 -13.25 -8.12 -10.79
CA TRP A 178 -13.81 -9.23 -11.57
C TRP A 178 -14.88 -8.71 -12.55
N PRO A 179 -14.88 -9.16 -13.82
CA PRO A 179 -13.87 -10.01 -14.47
C PRO A 179 -12.53 -9.29 -14.64
N ILE A 180 -11.42 -10.06 -14.61
CA ILE A 180 -10.06 -9.53 -14.81
C ILE A 180 -9.95 -8.95 -16.22
N THR A 181 -9.40 -7.74 -16.32
CA THR A 181 -9.13 -7.05 -17.58
C THR A 181 -7.75 -7.43 -18.16
N GLU A 182 -7.51 -7.13 -19.42
CA GLU A 182 -6.20 -7.40 -20.06
C GLU A 182 -5.04 -6.72 -19.34
N ILE A 183 -5.23 -5.48 -18.87
CA ILE A 183 -4.18 -4.77 -18.15
C ILE A 183 -3.90 -5.42 -16.78
N GLN A 184 -4.94 -5.89 -16.08
CA GLN A 184 -4.75 -6.58 -14.80
C GLN A 184 -4.05 -7.93 -14.98
N GLN A 185 -4.38 -8.69 -16.03
CA GLN A 185 -3.64 -9.90 -16.36
C GLN A 185 -2.16 -9.57 -16.63
N ARG A 186 -1.87 -8.51 -17.39
CA ARG A 186 -0.51 -8.05 -17.66
C ARG A 186 0.22 -7.66 -16.38
N LEU A 187 -0.44 -6.99 -15.45
CA LEU A 187 0.12 -6.61 -14.14
C LEU A 187 0.43 -7.84 -13.27
N LEU A 188 -0.46 -8.84 -13.22
CA LEU A 188 -0.23 -10.09 -12.51
C LEU A 188 0.96 -10.87 -13.10
N GLU A 189 1.04 -10.97 -14.43
CA GLU A 189 2.16 -11.60 -15.13
C GLU A 189 3.49 -10.85 -14.85
N SER A 190 3.44 -9.50 -14.82
CA SER A 190 4.60 -8.68 -14.50
C SER A 190 5.07 -8.87 -13.07
N ALA A 191 4.12 -8.97 -12.12
CA ALA A 191 4.42 -9.26 -10.72
C ALA A 191 5.05 -10.66 -10.55
N ALA A 192 4.53 -11.65 -11.28
CA ALA A 192 5.10 -13.00 -11.29
C ALA A 192 6.52 -13.03 -11.86
N ASP A 193 6.82 -12.25 -12.89
CA ASP A 193 8.18 -12.16 -13.45
C ASP A 193 9.11 -11.40 -12.48
N ALA A 194 8.64 -10.31 -11.87
CA ALA A 194 9.42 -9.60 -10.82
C ALA A 194 9.71 -10.51 -9.61
N HIS A 195 8.72 -11.32 -9.18
CA HIS A 195 8.94 -12.34 -8.14
C HIS A 195 10.07 -13.32 -8.51
N LYS A 196 10.06 -13.86 -9.75
CA LYS A 196 11.11 -14.80 -10.20
C LYS A 196 12.50 -14.17 -10.18
N GLU A 197 12.62 -12.88 -10.48
CA GLU A 197 13.88 -12.16 -10.51
C GLU A 197 14.38 -11.77 -9.11
N THR A 198 13.46 -11.39 -8.20
CA THR A 198 13.81 -10.80 -6.91
C THR A 198 13.62 -11.73 -5.72
N GLY A 199 12.76 -12.74 -5.85
CA GLY A 199 12.37 -13.64 -4.75
C GLY A 199 11.35 -13.03 -3.76
N LEU A 200 10.91 -11.77 -3.94
CA LEU A 200 9.95 -11.16 -3.04
C LEU A 200 8.54 -11.78 -3.19
N PRO A 201 7.80 -11.96 -2.10
CA PRO A 201 6.44 -12.49 -2.15
C PRO A 201 5.49 -11.52 -2.85
N ILE A 202 4.42 -12.09 -3.43
CA ILE A 202 3.34 -11.31 -4.07
C ILE A 202 2.14 -11.27 -3.14
N LEU A 203 1.56 -10.09 -2.95
CA LEU A 203 0.29 -9.88 -2.30
C LEU A 203 -0.72 -9.37 -3.32
N ILE A 204 -1.92 -9.98 -3.33
CA ILE A 204 -2.97 -9.67 -4.29
C ILE A 204 -4.18 -9.10 -3.56
N HIS A 205 -4.66 -7.95 -4.03
CA HIS A 205 -5.96 -7.41 -3.69
C HIS A 205 -7.01 -8.08 -4.58
N PRO A 206 -7.86 -8.98 -4.08
CA PRO A 206 -8.85 -9.68 -4.89
C PRO A 206 -9.99 -8.74 -5.27
N GLY A 207 -10.68 -9.07 -6.36
CA GLY A 207 -11.94 -8.40 -6.70
C GLY A 207 -13.02 -8.69 -5.66
N SER A 208 -13.89 -7.71 -5.42
CA SER A 208 -14.98 -7.81 -4.44
C SER A 208 -16.25 -8.53 -4.96
N ASP A 209 -16.23 -9.08 -6.16
CA ASP A 209 -17.34 -9.84 -6.75
C ASP A 209 -17.32 -11.28 -6.22
N ASP A 210 -18.48 -11.82 -5.83
CA ASP A 210 -18.61 -13.19 -5.31
C ASP A 210 -18.10 -14.29 -6.27
N ARG A 211 -17.93 -13.96 -7.55
CA ARG A 211 -17.38 -14.83 -8.59
C ARG A 211 -15.86 -14.70 -8.75
N SER A 212 -15.27 -13.75 -8.04
CA SER A 212 -13.82 -13.56 -8.10
C SER A 212 -13.13 -14.80 -7.51
N PRO A 213 -12.14 -15.39 -8.21
CA PRO A 213 -11.32 -16.43 -7.61
C PRO A 213 -10.59 -15.90 -6.37
N LEU A 214 -10.58 -16.70 -5.33
CA LEU A 214 -9.80 -16.44 -4.11
C LEU A 214 -8.34 -16.80 -4.35
#